data_00df7009f876b0ce60c67080fa3850d1
#
_entry.id   00df7009f876b0ce60c67080fa3850d1
#
_cell.length_a   1.000
_cell.length_b   1.000
_cell.length_c   1.000
_cell.angle_alpha   90.00
_cell.angle_beta   90.00
_cell.angle_gamma   90.00
#
_symmetry.space_group_name_H-M   'P 1'
#
loop_
_entity.id
_entity.type
_entity.pdbx_description
1 polymer ?
#
loop_
_entity_poly.entity_id
_entity_poly.type
_entity_poly.pdbx_seq_one_letter_code
_entity_poly.pdbx_strand_id
1 'polypeptide(L)'
;MVGGMALGHLLLVLLVVVIWGLTFVATRLALDDFSPPQLTALRFLIAAVPAAFLPRPSLPWRLLIVVGLSLYAGQFLFQFFGMALGTPPGLSAIVVQTQALFTILFAALALGERPTPRQWTGTAVAFAGLAVIATTVGHDLTMVGLGLSALSAVSWGIGNVLVKRLPPVDTLSLMVWLSLVPPLPSLALAALLDGPRGLWTALPAASWLGLGAALYIGLIATVLGYTIWGSLLRRYPAATITPFALLVPFVAAYASSLAFGERFGPSRLAGMALVLLGLVVIVAPGAAGVTRPPRRSR
;
A
#
# COMPACT_ATOMS: atom_id res chain seq x y z
N MET A 1 -23.50 10.92 -2.86
CA MET A 1 -22.84 10.62 -4.16
C MET A 1 -22.47 9.14 -4.36
N VAL A 2 -23.03 8.25 -3.55
CA VAL A 2 -22.96 6.77 -3.75
C VAL A 2 -24.15 6.30 -4.64
N GLY A 3 -25.07 7.21 -5.00
CA GLY A 3 -26.35 6.91 -5.64
C GLY A 3 -26.34 6.41 -7.10
N GLY A 4 -25.16 6.15 -7.69
CA GLY A 4 -25.06 5.60 -9.04
C GLY A 4 -24.27 4.28 -9.14
N MET A 5 -23.76 3.76 -8.01
CA MET A 5 -23.00 2.50 -8.01
C MET A 5 -23.93 1.33 -7.71
N ALA A 6 -23.89 0.30 -8.57
CA ALA A 6 -24.67 -0.92 -8.34
C ALA A 6 -24.25 -1.59 -7.02
N LEU A 7 -25.20 -2.15 -6.28
CA LEU A 7 -24.96 -2.80 -4.98
C LEU A 7 -23.84 -3.85 -5.05
N GLY A 8 -23.80 -4.66 -6.12
CA GLY A 8 -22.74 -5.64 -6.31
C GLY A 8 -21.34 -5.02 -6.42
N HIS A 9 -21.22 -3.84 -7.05
CA HIS A 9 -19.93 -3.14 -7.14
C HIS A 9 -19.53 -2.50 -5.81
N LEU A 10 -20.51 -2.01 -5.02
CA LEU A 10 -20.26 -1.56 -3.65
C LEU A 10 -19.74 -2.70 -2.78
N LEU A 11 -20.36 -3.88 -2.86
CA LEU A 11 -19.90 -5.06 -2.14
C LEU A 11 -18.47 -5.48 -2.57
N LEU A 12 -18.15 -5.39 -3.86
CA LEU A 12 -16.78 -5.67 -4.34
C LEU A 12 -15.74 -4.67 -3.82
N VAL A 13 -16.07 -3.38 -3.75
CA VAL A 13 -15.18 -2.38 -3.15
C VAL A 13 -14.92 -2.69 -1.67
N LEU A 14 -16.00 -2.96 -0.92
CA LEU A 14 -15.89 -3.30 0.51
C LEU A 14 -15.13 -4.61 0.72
N LEU A 15 -15.32 -5.60 -0.15
CA LEU A 15 -14.54 -6.84 -0.13
C LEU A 15 -13.04 -6.55 -0.28
N VAL A 16 -12.64 -5.69 -1.23
CA VAL A 16 -11.23 -5.31 -1.40
C VAL A 16 -10.69 -4.58 -0.17
N VAL A 17 -11.47 -3.70 0.45
CA VAL A 17 -11.10 -3.03 1.70
C VAL A 17 -10.82 -4.04 2.80
N VAL A 18 -11.69 -5.05 2.97
CA VAL A 18 -11.50 -6.13 3.95
C VAL A 18 -10.25 -6.96 3.61
N ILE A 19 -10.11 -7.38 2.35
CA ILE A 19 -8.94 -8.14 1.88
C ILE A 19 -7.65 -7.36 2.21
N TRP A 20 -7.57 -6.09 1.87
CA TRP A 20 -6.36 -5.30 2.12
C TRP A 20 -6.13 -5.00 3.59
N GLY A 21 -7.18 -4.79 4.38
CA GLY A 21 -7.07 -4.62 5.83
C GLY A 21 -6.52 -5.88 6.52
N LEU A 22 -7.02 -7.05 6.16
CA LEU A 22 -6.55 -8.33 6.68
C LEU A 22 -5.13 -8.68 6.24
N THR A 23 -4.61 -8.05 5.17
CA THR A 23 -3.23 -8.26 4.70
C THR A 23 -2.20 -7.93 5.78
N PHE A 24 -2.45 -6.95 6.64
CA PHE A 24 -1.53 -6.58 7.72
C PHE A 24 -1.45 -7.68 8.80
N VAL A 25 -2.58 -8.28 9.14
CA VAL A 25 -2.64 -9.44 10.04
C VAL A 25 -1.92 -10.64 9.40
N ALA A 26 -2.25 -10.96 8.15
CA ALA A 26 -1.61 -12.04 7.41
C ALA A 26 -0.09 -11.83 7.28
N THR A 27 0.35 -10.59 7.01
CA THR A 27 1.79 -10.27 6.97
C THR A 27 2.47 -10.56 8.30
N ARG A 28 1.85 -10.15 9.44
CA ARG A 28 2.44 -10.41 10.76
C ARG A 28 2.55 -11.91 11.05
N LEU A 29 1.51 -12.68 10.70
CA LEU A 29 1.53 -14.14 10.83
C LEU A 29 2.60 -14.80 9.95
N ALA A 30 2.76 -14.34 8.70
CA ALA A 30 3.77 -14.89 7.81
C ALA A 30 5.22 -14.52 8.23
N LEU A 31 5.40 -13.40 8.92
CA LEU A 31 6.71 -12.97 9.44
C LEU A 31 7.20 -13.83 10.62
N ASP A 32 6.36 -14.70 11.19
CA ASP A 32 6.81 -15.67 12.19
C ASP A 32 7.59 -16.84 11.55
N ASP A 33 7.32 -17.13 10.27
CA ASP A 33 7.95 -18.23 9.52
C ASP A 33 8.96 -17.75 8.46
N PHE A 34 8.77 -16.54 7.92
CA PHE A 34 9.56 -16.00 6.82
C PHE A 34 10.19 -14.67 7.20
N SER A 35 11.46 -14.49 6.84
CA SER A 35 12.08 -13.17 6.94
C SER A 35 11.40 -12.15 6.00
N PRO A 36 11.50 -10.83 6.27
CA PRO A 36 10.93 -9.80 5.42
C PRO A 36 11.27 -9.94 3.92
N PRO A 37 12.53 -10.21 3.52
CA PRO A 37 12.87 -10.38 2.12
C PRO A 37 12.34 -11.70 1.54
N GLN A 38 12.31 -12.81 2.30
CA GLN A 38 11.70 -14.06 1.87
C GLN A 38 10.20 -13.86 1.60
N LEU A 39 9.48 -13.22 2.52
CA LEU A 39 8.06 -12.96 2.38
C LEU A 39 7.76 -12.02 1.20
N THR A 40 8.60 -10.99 0.98
CA THR A 40 8.47 -10.11 -0.18
C THR A 40 8.67 -10.89 -1.47
N ALA A 41 9.70 -11.75 -1.54
CA ALA A 41 9.94 -12.58 -2.71
C ALA A 41 8.75 -13.52 -2.99
N LEU A 42 8.26 -14.25 -1.98
CA LEU A 42 7.11 -15.17 -2.11
C LEU A 42 5.86 -14.44 -2.59
N ARG A 43 5.53 -13.31 -1.97
CA ARG A 43 4.38 -12.49 -2.36
C ARG A 43 4.41 -12.17 -3.86
N PHE A 44 5.54 -11.69 -4.35
CA PHE A 44 5.64 -11.22 -5.72
C PHE A 44 5.93 -12.33 -6.73
N LEU A 45 6.52 -13.46 -6.35
CA LEU A 45 6.56 -14.65 -7.17
C LEU A 45 5.14 -15.16 -7.47
N ILE A 46 4.28 -15.20 -6.46
CA ILE A 46 2.86 -15.58 -6.63
C ILE A 46 2.14 -14.54 -7.48
N ALA A 47 2.32 -13.25 -7.18
CA ALA A 47 1.66 -12.17 -7.90
C ALA A 47 2.12 -12.02 -9.36
N ALA A 48 3.29 -12.53 -9.70
CA ALA A 48 3.82 -12.50 -11.06
C ALA A 48 3.26 -13.61 -11.97
N VAL A 49 2.64 -14.66 -11.41
CA VAL A 49 2.12 -15.79 -12.21
C VAL A 49 1.22 -15.34 -13.37
N PRO A 50 0.29 -14.36 -13.22
CA PRO A 50 -0.53 -13.89 -14.32
C PRO A 50 0.25 -13.21 -15.46
N ALA A 51 1.54 -12.85 -15.27
CA ALA A 51 2.36 -12.30 -16.35
C ALA A 51 2.54 -13.29 -17.51
N ALA A 52 2.43 -14.59 -17.25
CA ALA A 52 2.47 -15.61 -18.30
C ALA A 52 1.29 -15.51 -19.27
N PHE A 53 0.18 -14.87 -18.86
CA PHE A 53 -1.08 -14.79 -19.62
C PHE A 53 -1.42 -13.37 -20.07
N LEU A 54 -0.71 -12.37 -19.59
CA LEU A 54 -0.98 -10.96 -19.91
C LEU A 54 0.12 -10.38 -20.80
N PRO A 55 -0.25 -9.61 -21.83
CA PRO A 55 0.73 -9.00 -22.71
C PRO A 55 1.60 -8.03 -21.90
N ARG A 56 2.88 -7.99 -22.23
CA ARG A 56 3.81 -7.04 -21.64
C ARG A 56 3.43 -5.62 -22.05
N PRO A 57 3.41 -4.64 -21.10
CA PRO A 57 3.27 -3.25 -21.44
C PRO A 57 4.38 -2.81 -22.41
N SER A 58 4.05 -1.95 -23.38
CA SER A 58 5.00 -1.40 -24.34
C SER A 58 5.93 -0.35 -23.71
N LEU A 59 6.60 -0.75 -22.62
CA LEU A 59 7.52 0.07 -21.85
C LEU A 59 8.94 -0.50 -21.89
N PRO A 60 9.98 0.36 -21.91
CA PRO A 60 11.36 -0.07 -21.72
C PRO A 60 11.53 -0.78 -20.36
N TRP A 61 12.32 -1.85 -20.33
CA TRP A 61 12.64 -2.56 -19.09
C TRP A 61 13.18 -1.67 -17.97
N ARG A 62 13.98 -0.65 -18.33
CA ARG A 62 14.49 0.33 -17.35
C ARG A 62 13.37 1.00 -16.56
N LEU A 63 12.29 1.39 -17.21
CA LEU A 63 11.15 2.02 -16.55
C LEU A 63 10.41 1.02 -15.66
N LEU A 64 10.16 -0.21 -16.16
CA LEU A 64 9.53 -1.27 -15.34
C LEU A 64 10.37 -1.57 -14.09
N ILE A 65 11.70 -1.68 -14.23
CA ILE A 65 12.60 -1.94 -13.12
C ILE A 65 12.56 -0.78 -12.10
N VAL A 66 12.75 0.46 -12.53
CA VAL A 66 12.79 1.62 -11.62
C VAL A 66 11.45 1.79 -10.88
N VAL A 67 10.34 1.66 -11.60
CA VAL A 67 9.00 1.73 -10.99
C VAL A 67 8.77 0.56 -10.04
N GLY A 68 9.11 -0.67 -10.45
CA GLY A 68 8.94 -1.87 -9.63
C GLY A 68 9.82 -1.88 -8.39
N LEU A 69 11.05 -1.37 -8.48
CA LEU A 69 11.94 -1.21 -7.32
C LEU A 69 11.37 -0.23 -6.30
N SER A 70 10.80 0.89 -6.75
CA SER A 70 10.24 1.89 -5.84
C SER A 70 8.85 1.48 -5.35
N LEU A 71 7.92 1.19 -6.27
CA LEU A 71 6.51 0.96 -5.95
C LEU A 71 6.27 -0.34 -5.20
N TYR A 72 7.08 -1.39 -5.47
CA TYR A 72 6.87 -2.70 -4.90
C TYR A 72 8.04 -3.18 -4.04
N ALA A 73 9.25 -3.29 -4.57
CA ALA A 73 10.35 -3.84 -3.78
C ALA A 73 10.65 -2.99 -2.55
N GLY A 74 10.94 -1.71 -2.72
CA GLY A 74 11.25 -0.80 -1.61
C GLY A 74 10.06 -0.66 -0.64
N GLN A 75 8.86 -0.45 -1.18
CA GLN A 75 7.68 -0.30 -0.35
C GLN A 75 7.44 -1.51 0.55
N PHE A 76 7.43 -2.73 0.00
CA PHE A 76 7.10 -3.93 0.79
C PHE A 76 8.26 -4.41 1.65
N LEU A 77 9.50 -4.29 1.19
CA LEU A 77 10.65 -4.58 2.05
C LEU A 77 10.67 -3.68 3.28
N PHE A 78 10.56 -2.36 3.10
CA PHE A 78 10.53 -1.44 4.23
C PHE A 78 9.33 -1.68 5.16
N GLN A 79 8.14 -1.96 4.60
CA GLN A 79 6.96 -2.27 5.40
C GLN A 79 7.13 -3.54 6.22
N PHE A 80 7.62 -4.62 5.61
CA PHE A 80 7.77 -5.91 6.29
C PHE A 80 8.90 -5.87 7.32
N PHE A 81 10.01 -5.22 7.01
CA PHE A 81 11.04 -4.94 8.02
C PHE A 81 10.51 -4.05 9.14
N GLY A 82 9.73 -3.03 8.82
CA GLY A 82 9.08 -2.17 9.82
C GLY A 82 8.22 -2.97 10.80
N MET A 83 7.41 -3.90 10.29
CA MET A 83 6.60 -4.79 11.12
C MET A 83 7.44 -5.80 11.89
N ALA A 84 8.44 -6.42 11.27
CA ALA A 84 9.34 -7.37 11.94
C ALA A 84 10.17 -6.72 13.04
N LEU A 85 10.49 -5.42 12.91
CA LEU A 85 11.31 -4.66 13.86
C LEU A 85 10.46 -3.79 14.82
N GLY A 86 9.17 -4.09 14.97
CA GLY A 86 8.35 -3.56 16.06
C GLY A 86 7.35 -2.46 15.66
N THR A 87 6.84 -2.45 14.43
CA THR A 87 5.62 -1.69 14.13
C THR A 87 4.43 -2.64 14.18
N PRO A 88 3.47 -2.44 15.09
CA PRO A 88 2.26 -3.24 15.15
C PRO A 88 1.46 -3.20 13.82
N PRO A 89 0.80 -4.30 13.42
CA PRO A 89 0.15 -4.39 12.11
C PRO A 89 -0.91 -3.32 11.87
N GLY A 90 -1.78 -3.07 12.84
CA GLY A 90 -2.83 -2.05 12.73
C GLY A 90 -2.25 -0.65 12.60
N LEU A 91 -1.17 -0.35 13.33
CA LEU A 91 -0.47 0.93 13.22
C LEU A 91 0.27 1.06 11.88
N SER A 92 0.91 -0.03 11.39
CA SER A 92 1.57 -0.07 10.09
C SER A 92 0.60 0.32 8.97
N ALA A 93 -0.65 -0.16 9.02
CA ALA A 93 -1.69 0.19 8.06
C ALA A 93 -1.98 1.71 8.01
N ILE A 94 -1.92 2.41 9.14
CA ILE A 94 -2.10 3.86 9.20
C ILE A 94 -0.87 4.59 8.65
N VAL A 95 0.33 4.18 9.08
CA VAL A 95 1.58 4.84 8.67
C VAL A 95 1.78 4.74 7.15
N VAL A 96 1.52 3.58 6.56
CA VAL A 96 1.62 3.37 5.11
C VAL A 96 0.68 4.30 4.32
N GLN A 97 -0.48 4.68 4.85
CA GLN A 97 -1.38 5.64 4.19
C GLN A 97 -0.77 7.02 4.02
N THR A 98 0.27 7.38 4.76
CA THR A 98 1.00 8.64 4.57
C THR A 98 1.70 8.72 3.21
N GLN A 99 1.74 7.64 2.44
CA GLN A 99 2.19 7.61 1.06
C GLN A 99 1.49 8.66 0.16
N ALA A 100 0.24 9.00 0.47
CA ALA A 100 -0.49 10.04 -0.25
C ALA A 100 0.16 11.44 -0.06
N LEU A 101 0.69 11.71 1.14
CA LEU A 101 1.40 12.95 1.47
C LEU A 101 2.69 13.05 0.67
N PHE A 102 3.49 11.98 0.72
CA PHE A 102 4.75 11.91 -0.03
C PHE A 102 4.51 11.99 -1.53
N THR A 103 3.41 11.38 -2.04
CA THR A 103 3.03 11.50 -3.45
C THR A 103 2.77 12.97 -3.83
N ILE A 104 2.05 13.74 -3.00
CA ILE A 104 1.79 15.18 -3.22
C ILE A 104 3.09 15.97 -3.22
N LEU A 105 3.95 15.75 -2.20
CA LEU A 105 5.23 16.46 -2.08
C LEU A 105 6.15 16.17 -3.27
N PHE A 106 6.31 14.90 -3.64
CA PHE A 106 7.17 14.52 -4.76
C PHE A 106 6.59 14.93 -6.12
N ALA A 107 5.27 14.93 -6.29
CA ALA A 107 4.64 15.45 -7.49
C ALA A 107 4.85 16.96 -7.63
N ALA A 108 4.78 17.72 -6.53
CA ALA A 108 5.09 19.13 -6.53
C ALA A 108 6.56 19.39 -6.92
N LEU A 109 7.50 18.64 -6.34
CA LEU A 109 8.94 18.81 -6.59
C LEU A 109 9.37 18.32 -7.97
N ALA A 110 8.88 17.16 -8.40
CA ALA A 110 9.39 16.48 -9.60
C ALA A 110 8.56 16.74 -10.85
N LEU A 111 7.26 17.09 -10.73
CA LEU A 111 6.34 17.34 -11.83
C LEU A 111 5.93 18.82 -11.93
N GLY A 112 6.33 19.66 -10.97
CA GLY A 112 5.91 21.06 -10.90
C GLY A 112 4.41 21.22 -10.58
N GLU A 113 3.77 20.19 -10.05
CA GLU A 113 2.37 20.27 -9.63
C GLU A 113 2.23 21.29 -8.50
N ARG A 114 1.15 22.06 -8.48
CA ARG A 114 0.89 23.04 -7.43
C ARG A 114 -0.19 22.50 -6.49
N PRO A 115 0.19 21.96 -5.31
CA PRO A 115 -0.79 21.49 -4.35
C PRO A 115 -1.70 22.64 -3.91
N THR A 116 -3.00 22.35 -3.83
CA THR A 116 -3.97 23.31 -3.34
C THR A 116 -3.75 23.62 -1.84
N PRO A 117 -4.22 24.77 -1.33
CA PRO A 117 -4.15 25.08 0.11
C PRO A 117 -4.72 23.95 0.98
N ARG A 118 -5.80 23.32 0.51
CA ARG A 118 -6.43 22.18 1.18
C ARG A 118 -5.49 20.95 1.26
N GLN A 119 -4.78 20.65 0.18
CA GLN A 119 -3.80 19.56 0.17
C GLN A 119 -2.65 19.85 1.12
N TRP A 120 -2.17 21.11 1.19
CA TRP A 120 -1.16 21.53 2.17
C TRP A 120 -1.66 21.37 3.61
N THR A 121 -2.90 21.84 3.90
CA THR A 121 -3.49 21.71 5.23
C THR A 121 -3.65 20.23 5.61
N GLY A 122 -4.20 19.39 4.72
CA GLY A 122 -4.35 17.97 4.98
C GLY A 122 -3.00 17.26 5.18
N THR A 123 -1.98 17.63 4.39
CA THR A 123 -0.61 17.13 4.54
C THR A 123 -0.04 17.51 5.91
N ALA A 124 -0.16 18.77 6.33
CA ALA A 124 0.33 19.22 7.63
C ALA A 124 -0.37 18.51 8.80
N VAL A 125 -1.70 18.35 8.74
CA VAL A 125 -2.47 17.62 9.75
C VAL A 125 -2.03 16.15 9.83
N ALA A 126 -1.82 15.49 8.70
CA ALA A 126 -1.40 14.09 8.71
C ALA A 126 0.05 13.92 9.22
N PHE A 127 0.97 14.83 8.90
CA PHE A 127 2.31 14.80 9.49
C PHE A 127 2.30 15.09 10.99
N ALA A 128 1.43 15.98 11.47
CA ALA A 128 1.23 16.18 12.90
C ALA A 128 0.72 14.88 13.57
N GLY A 129 -0.19 14.16 12.93
CA GLY A 129 -0.64 12.85 13.38
C GLY A 129 0.50 11.83 13.46
N LEU A 130 1.37 11.77 12.45
CA LEU A 130 2.55 10.90 12.47
C LEU A 130 3.54 11.28 13.58
N ALA A 131 3.72 12.58 13.83
CA ALA A 131 4.54 13.06 14.95
C ALA A 131 3.94 12.64 16.31
N VAL A 132 2.62 12.74 16.48
CA VAL A 132 1.93 12.24 17.69
C VAL A 132 2.12 10.72 17.84
N ILE A 133 2.02 9.93 16.77
CA ILE A 133 2.32 8.50 16.81
C ILE A 133 3.77 8.26 17.27
N ALA A 134 4.72 9.03 16.76
CA ALA A 134 6.13 8.90 17.14
C ALA A 134 6.38 9.13 18.64
N THR A 135 5.56 9.95 19.32
CA THR A 135 5.66 10.12 20.78
C THR A 135 5.20 8.87 21.55
N THR A 136 4.55 7.91 20.90
CA THR A 136 4.07 6.66 21.52
C THR A 136 5.04 5.48 21.34
N VAL A 137 6.25 5.76 20.88
CA VAL A 137 7.34 4.76 20.82
C VAL A 137 7.62 4.26 22.24
N GLY A 138 7.74 2.93 22.37
CA GLY A 138 7.91 2.26 23.65
C GLY A 138 7.75 0.75 23.51
N HIS A 139 7.02 0.12 24.40
CA HIS A 139 6.96 -1.32 24.60
C HIS A 139 6.65 -2.17 23.35
N ASP A 140 5.72 -1.75 22.50
CA ASP A 140 5.26 -2.47 21.30
C ASP A 140 5.59 -1.78 19.98
N LEU A 141 6.04 -0.53 20.02
CA LEU A 141 6.43 0.25 18.87
C LEU A 141 7.88 0.72 19.02
N THR A 142 8.73 0.35 18.05
CA THR A 142 10.11 0.83 18.01
C THR A 142 10.28 2.02 17.05
N MET A 143 11.27 2.88 17.29
CA MET A 143 11.60 3.99 16.38
C MET A 143 12.08 3.45 15.02
N VAL A 144 12.84 2.35 15.01
CA VAL A 144 13.32 1.71 13.79
C VAL A 144 12.14 1.17 12.97
N GLY A 145 11.23 0.45 13.61
CA GLY A 145 10.02 -0.08 12.96
C GLY A 145 9.17 1.04 12.36
N LEU A 146 8.90 2.10 13.14
CA LEU A 146 8.14 3.26 12.68
C LEU A 146 8.83 3.96 11.50
N GLY A 147 10.15 4.18 11.58
CA GLY A 147 10.94 4.80 10.53
C GLY A 147 10.90 4.00 9.22
N LEU A 148 11.05 2.67 9.30
CA LEU A 148 10.95 1.79 8.13
C LEU A 148 9.53 1.80 7.55
N SER A 149 8.49 1.77 8.38
CA SER A 149 7.11 1.90 7.92
C SER A 149 6.85 3.24 7.21
N ALA A 150 7.46 4.33 7.69
CA ALA A 150 7.41 5.63 7.01
C ALA A 150 8.21 5.63 5.70
N LEU A 151 9.39 4.98 5.65
CA LEU A 151 10.17 4.81 4.41
C LEU A 151 9.42 3.98 3.37
N SER A 152 8.59 3.02 3.78
CA SER A 152 7.70 2.31 2.87
C SER A 152 6.73 3.27 2.17
N ALA A 153 6.15 4.21 2.92
CA ALA A 153 5.27 5.23 2.37
C ALA A 153 6.01 6.21 1.44
N VAL A 154 7.24 6.58 1.77
CA VAL A 154 8.13 7.38 0.90
C VAL A 154 8.38 6.65 -0.41
N SER A 155 8.78 5.39 -0.35
CA SER A 155 9.07 4.55 -1.52
C SER A 155 7.85 4.44 -2.44
N TRP A 156 6.67 4.23 -1.87
CA TRP A 156 5.42 4.21 -2.64
C TRP A 156 5.10 5.58 -3.25
N GLY A 157 5.29 6.67 -2.51
CA GLY A 157 5.10 8.03 -3.02
C GLY A 157 5.98 8.33 -4.25
N ILE A 158 7.25 7.92 -4.21
CA ILE A 158 8.16 7.98 -5.36
C ILE A 158 7.62 7.15 -6.52
N GLY A 159 7.24 5.90 -6.24
CA GLY A 159 6.67 5.00 -7.25
C GLY A 159 5.43 5.57 -7.93
N ASN A 160 4.51 6.20 -7.19
CA ASN A 160 3.33 6.86 -7.74
C ASN A 160 3.70 8.00 -8.70
N VAL A 161 4.71 8.80 -8.37
CA VAL A 161 5.18 9.89 -9.25
C VAL A 161 5.86 9.34 -10.51
N LEU A 162 6.60 8.25 -10.38
CA LEU A 162 7.18 7.56 -11.53
C LEU A 162 6.09 7.00 -12.45
N VAL A 163 5.04 6.37 -11.89
CA VAL A 163 3.88 5.89 -12.67
C VAL A 163 3.18 7.03 -13.41
N LYS A 164 3.02 8.21 -12.79
CA LYS A 164 2.44 9.39 -13.45
C LYS A 164 3.23 9.84 -14.67
N ARG A 165 4.52 9.54 -14.76
CA ARG A 165 5.40 9.88 -15.91
C ARG A 165 5.36 8.84 -17.04
N LEU A 166 4.73 7.69 -16.80
CA LEU A 166 4.63 6.67 -17.84
C LEU A 166 3.64 7.09 -18.92
N PRO A 167 3.87 6.69 -20.17
CA PRO A 167 2.85 6.82 -21.22
C PRO A 167 1.62 5.96 -20.81
N PRO A 168 0.45 6.26 -21.40
CA PRO A 168 -0.76 5.47 -21.14
C PRO A 168 -0.54 3.99 -21.45
N VAL A 169 -0.74 3.14 -20.46
CA VAL A 169 -0.64 1.67 -20.54
C VAL A 169 -1.77 1.02 -19.77
N ASP A 170 -2.10 -0.22 -20.11
CA ASP A 170 -3.07 -0.97 -19.32
C ASP A 170 -2.56 -1.17 -17.90
N THR A 171 -3.36 -0.71 -16.93
CA THR A 171 -2.98 -0.72 -15.52
C THR A 171 -2.80 -2.14 -14.98
N LEU A 172 -3.63 -3.10 -15.41
CA LEU A 172 -3.55 -4.48 -14.94
C LEU A 172 -2.24 -5.12 -15.43
N SER A 173 -1.95 -5.01 -16.73
CA SER A 173 -0.69 -5.49 -17.30
C SER A 173 0.51 -4.84 -16.62
N LEU A 174 0.47 -3.52 -16.40
CA LEU A 174 1.54 -2.81 -15.68
C LEU A 174 1.76 -3.40 -14.29
N MET A 175 0.71 -3.51 -13.47
CA MET A 175 0.81 -4.01 -12.08
C MET A 175 1.36 -5.44 -12.01
N VAL A 176 0.89 -6.31 -12.91
CA VAL A 176 1.37 -7.71 -12.98
C VAL A 176 2.83 -7.77 -13.41
N TRP A 177 3.23 -7.03 -14.45
CA TRP A 177 4.61 -7.03 -14.92
C TRP A 177 5.59 -6.36 -13.94
N LEU A 178 5.15 -5.35 -13.20
CA LEU A 178 5.93 -4.78 -12.09
C LEU A 178 6.19 -5.81 -10.99
N SER A 179 5.30 -6.80 -10.79
CA SER A 179 5.47 -7.86 -9.79
C SER A 179 6.65 -8.80 -10.08
N LEU A 180 7.19 -8.80 -11.30
CA LEU A 180 8.41 -9.53 -11.66
C LEU A 180 9.69 -8.90 -11.10
N VAL A 181 9.65 -7.63 -10.69
CA VAL A 181 10.84 -6.90 -10.25
C VAL A 181 11.25 -7.24 -8.81
N PRO A 182 10.37 -7.25 -7.80
CA PRO A 182 10.74 -7.47 -6.41
C PRO A 182 11.40 -8.81 -6.10
N PRO A 183 11.07 -9.94 -6.75
CA PRO A 183 11.65 -11.23 -6.38
C PRO A 183 13.17 -11.24 -6.41
N LEU A 184 13.78 -10.69 -7.46
CA LEU A 184 15.24 -10.73 -7.61
C LEU A 184 15.98 -10.00 -6.48
N PRO A 185 15.75 -8.70 -6.21
CA PRO A 185 16.43 -8.01 -5.11
C PRO A 185 16.05 -8.59 -3.74
N SER A 186 14.82 -9.08 -3.56
CA SER A 186 14.39 -9.68 -2.31
C SER A 186 15.08 -11.01 -2.05
N LEU A 187 15.22 -11.89 -3.05
CA LEU A 187 15.96 -13.15 -2.92
C LEU A 187 17.46 -12.89 -2.69
N ALA A 188 18.03 -11.89 -3.36
CA ALA A 188 19.42 -11.50 -3.13
C ALA A 188 19.62 -11.03 -1.68
N LEU A 189 18.71 -10.20 -1.16
CA LEU A 189 18.75 -9.73 0.22
C LEU A 189 18.50 -10.88 1.21
N ALA A 190 17.58 -11.80 0.92
CA ALA A 190 17.38 -13.00 1.74
C ALA A 190 18.63 -13.87 1.77
N ALA A 191 19.31 -14.06 0.64
CA ALA A 191 20.56 -14.83 0.59
C ALA A 191 21.69 -14.19 1.42
N LEU A 192 21.73 -12.86 1.49
CA LEU A 192 22.70 -12.12 2.29
C LEU A 192 22.40 -12.18 3.80
N LEU A 193 21.12 -12.11 4.19
CA LEU A 193 20.72 -12.04 5.60
C LEU A 193 20.47 -13.43 6.21
N ASP A 194 19.84 -14.33 5.46
CA ASP A 194 19.38 -15.64 5.92
C ASP A 194 20.28 -16.78 5.40
N GLY A 195 21.25 -16.44 4.57
CA GLY A 195 22.10 -17.39 3.87
C GLY A 195 21.51 -17.88 2.53
N PRO A 196 22.35 -18.44 1.64
CA PRO A 196 21.97 -18.76 0.25
C PRO A 196 20.88 -19.84 0.14
N ARG A 197 20.65 -20.60 1.18
CA ARG A 197 19.57 -21.62 1.25
C ARG A 197 18.38 -21.19 2.10
N GLY A 198 18.38 -19.95 2.63
CA GLY A 198 17.40 -19.49 3.63
C GLY A 198 15.94 -19.73 3.24
N LEU A 199 15.55 -19.36 2.01
CA LEU A 199 14.17 -19.60 1.55
C LEU A 199 13.86 -21.10 1.38
N TRP A 200 14.80 -21.88 0.86
CA TRP A 200 14.62 -23.32 0.64
C TRP A 200 14.52 -24.11 1.94
N THR A 201 15.12 -23.62 3.02
CA THR A 201 14.99 -24.21 4.36
C THR A 201 13.75 -23.69 5.09
N ALA A 202 13.36 -22.44 4.88
CA ALA A 202 12.18 -21.85 5.51
C ALA A 202 10.86 -22.45 4.96
N LEU A 203 10.74 -22.67 3.64
CA LEU A 203 9.51 -23.20 3.03
C LEU A 203 9.03 -24.53 3.61
N PRO A 204 9.86 -25.60 3.70
CA PRO A 204 9.41 -26.85 4.30
C PRO A 204 9.27 -26.82 5.82
N ALA A 205 9.89 -25.85 6.50
CA ALA A 205 9.80 -25.67 7.94
C ALA A 205 8.63 -24.77 8.37
N ALA A 206 8.06 -24.02 7.42
CA ALA A 206 7.00 -23.06 7.70
C ALA A 206 5.71 -23.74 8.16
N SER A 207 5.03 -23.11 9.09
CA SER A 207 3.72 -23.53 9.57
C SER A 207 2.66 -23.42 8.46
N TRP A 208 1.58 -24.22 8.56
CA TRP A 208 0.45 -24.08 7.65
C TRP A 208 -0.18 -22.69 7.70
N LEU A 209 -0.12 -22.04 8.87
CA LEU A 209 -0.62 -20.67 9.05
C LEU A 209 0.25 -19.67 8.30
N GLY A 210 1.57 -19.76 8.38
CA GLY A 210 2.50 -18.88 7.67
C GLY A 210 2.43 -19.09 6.16
N LEU A 211 2.37 -20.35 5.68
CA LEU A 211 2.16 -20.66 4.27
C LEU A 211 0.82 -20.11 3.76
N GLY A 212 -0.27 -20.32 4.52
CA GLY A 212 -1.59 -19.79 4.20
C GLY A 212 -1.60 -18.26 4.15
N ALA A 213 -0.92 -17.62 5.09
CA ALA A 213 -0.77 -16.17 5.12
C ALA A 213 0.05 -15.65 3.92
N ALA A 214 1.15 -16.31 3.57
CA ALA A 214 1.94 -15.95 2.38
C ALA A 214 1.13 -16.10 1.09
N LEU A 215 0.37 -17.19 0.95
CA LEU A 215 -0.56 -17.39 -0.18
C LEU A 215 -1.65 -16.32 -0.21
N TYR A 216 -2.23 -15.98 0.95
CA TYR A 216 -3.24 -14.93 1.05
C TYR A 216 -2.73 -13.59 0.54
N ILE A 217 -1.55 -13.14 1.00
CA ILE A 217 -1.00 -11.85 0.57
C ILE A 217 -0.57 -11.83 -0.90
N GLY A 218 -0.06 -12.94 -1.43
CA GLY A 218 0.32 -13.07 -2.84
C GLY A 218 -0.88 -13.19 -3.76
N LEU A 219 -1.78 -14.13 -3.50
CA LEU A 219 -2.89 -14.47 -4.40
C LEU A 219 -4.13 -13.59 -4.14
N ILE A 220 -4.61 -13.57 -2.89
CA ILE A 220 -5.88 -12.90 -2.58
C ILE A 220 -5.68 -11.39 -2.53
N ALA A 221 -4.73 -10.91 -1.75
CA ALA A 221 -4.55 -9.47 -1.58
C ALA A 221 -3.93 -8.80 -2.81
N THR A 222 -3.00 -9.45 -3.49
CA THR A 222 -2.34 -8.86 -4.66
C THR A 222 -3.12 -9.20 -5.93
N VAL A 223 -3.21 -10.44 -6.35
CA VAL A 223 -3.82 -10.77 -7.65
C VAL A 223 -5.31 -10.44 -7.66
N LEU A 224 -6.09 -11.03 -6.76
CA LEU A 224 -7.54 -10.82 -6.73
C LEU A 224 -7.90 -9.38 -6.35
N GLY A 225 -7.29 -8.82 -5.30
CA GLY A 225 -7.56 -7.46 -4.83
C GLY A 225 -7.31 -6.41 -5.91
N TYR A 226 -6.15 -6.43 -6.57
CA TYR A 226 -5.85 -5.47 -7.65
C TYR A 226 -6.69 -5.71 -8.91
N THR A 227 -7.07 -6.95 -9.21
CA THR A 227 -7.97 -7.26 -10.35
C THR A 227 -9.35 -6.65 -10.13
N ILE A 228 -9.95 -6.86 -8.94
CA ILE A 228 -11.25 -6.26 -8.59
C ILE A 228 -11.13 -4.73 -8.59
N TRP A 229 -10.13 -4.17 -7.90
CA TRP A 229 -9.93 -2.73 -7.81
C TRP A 229 -9.73 -2.08 -9.18
N GLY A 230 -8.87 -2.65 -10.01
CA GLY A 230 -8.66 -2.18 -11.38
C GLY A 230 -9.91 -2.27 -12.25
N SER A 231 -10.74 -3.31 -12.09
CA SER A 231 -12.02 -3.44 -12.80
C SER A 231 -13.01 -2.34 -12.41
N LEU A 232 -13.03 -1.97 -11.15
CA LEU A 232 -13.89 -0.90 -10.63
C LEU A 232 -13.41 0.48 -11.09
N LEU A 233 -12.10 0.72 -11.10
CA LEU A 233 -11.54 1.98 -11.64
C LEU A 233 -11.75 2.15 -13.14
N ARG A 234 -11.92 1.07 -13.91
CA ARG A 234 -12.31 1.16 -15.32
C ARG A 234 -13.79 1.52 -15.51
N ARG A 235 -14.65 1.26 -14.52
CA ARG A 235 -16.10 1.47 -14.59
C ARG A 235 -16.56 2.78 -13.95
N TYR A 236 -15.83 3.24 -12.94
CA TYR A 236 -16.18 4.39 -12.12
C TYR A 236 -15.05 5.41 -12.05
N PRO A 237 -15.34 6.71 -11.94
CA PRO A 237 -14.32 7.72 -11.68
C PRO A 237 -13.49 7.36 -10.45
N ALA A 238 -12.18 7.58 -10.51
CA ALA A 238 -11.28 7.32 -9.38
C ALA A 238 -11.75 8.04 -8.10
N ALA A 239 -12.27 9.26 -8.22
CA ALA A 239 -12.83 10.02 -7.10
C ALA A 239 -14.00 9.31 -6.38
N THR A 240 -14.65 8.35 -7.02
CA THR A 240 -15.72 7.54 -6.41
C THR A 240 -15.15 6.32 -5.68
N ILE A 241 -14.12 5.68 -6.22
CA ILE A 241 -13.58 4.41 -5.71
C ILE A 241 -12.46 4.64 -4.68
N THR A 242 -11.51 5.56 -4.95
CA THR A 242 -10.33 5.73 -4.10
C THR A 242 -10.62 6.10 -2.64
N PRO A 243 -11.68 6.85 -2.29
CA PRO A 243 -11.99 7.13 -0.89
C PRO A 243 -12.25 5.89 -0.04
N PHE A 244 -12.73 4.79 -0.63
CA PHE A 244 -12.94 3.53 0.10
C PHE A 244 -11.62 2.94 0.63
N ALA A 245 -10.48 3.21 0.00
CA ALA A 245 -9.17 2.77 0.51
C ALA A 245 -8.85 3.36 1.90
N LEU A 246 -9.44 4.49 2.27
CA LEU A 246 -9.30 5.06 3.62
C LEU A 246 -9.96 4.21 4.72
N LEU A 247 -10.80 3.24 4.35
CA LEU A 247 -11.38 2.29 5.30
C LEU A 247 -10.42 1.13 5.63
N VAL A 248 -9.41 0.87 4.80
CA VAL A 248 -8.42 -0.21 4.99
C VAL A 248 -7.76 -0.16 6.37
N PRO A 249 -7.25 0.99 6.86
CA PRO A 249 -6.63 1.06 8.17
C PRO A 249 -7.58 0.73 9.33
N PHE A 250 -8.87 1.05 9.21
CA PHE A 250 -9.85 0.69 10.25
C PHE A 250 -10.03 -0.82 10.34
N VAL A 251 -10.15 -1.49 9.20
CA VAL A 251 -10.22 -2.96 9.15
C VAL A 251 -8.94 -3.57 9.70
N ALA A 252 -7.77 -3.03 9.30
CA ALA A 252 -6.48 -3.52 9.79
C ALA A 252 -6.33 -3.35 11.30
N ALA A 253 -6.65 -2.17 11.85
CA ALA A 253 -6.57 -1.91 13.28
C ALA A 253 -7.53 -2.81 14.08
N TYR A 254 -8.77 -2.96 13.63
CA TYR A 254 -9.74 -3.83 14.26
C TYR A 254 -9.30 -5.31 14.23
N ALA A 255 -8.90 -5.80 13.04
CA ALA A 255 -8.44 -7.18 12.89
C ALA A 255 -7.16 -7.46 13.69
N SER A 256 -6.22 -6.51 13.76
CA SER A 256 -5.00 -6.61 14.54
C SER A 256 -5.30 -6.63 16.05
N SER A 257 -6.24 -5.80 16.49
CA SER A 257 -6.69 -5.83 17.89
C SER A 257 -7.28 -7.18 18.28
N LEU A 258 -8.07 -7.81 17.40
CA LEU A 258 -8.65 -9.13 17.65
C LEU A 258 -7.61 -10.25 17.59
N ALA A 259 -6.68 -10.20 16.61
CA ALA A 259 -5.75 -11.28 16.38
C ALA A 259 -4.55 -11.28 17.35
N PHE A 260 -4.07 -10.09 17.73
CA PHE A 260 -2.84 -9.93 18.52
C PHE A 260 -3.03 -9.18 19.82
N GLY A 261 -4.27 -8.77 20.15
CA GLY A 261 -4.54 -7.96 21.34
C GLY A 261 -3.91 -6.55 21.26
N GLU A 262 -3.65 -6.03 20.04
CA GLU A 262 -3.09 -4.70 19.84
C GLU A 262 -4.00 -3.65 20.48
N ARG A 263 -3.43 -2.82 21.37
CA ARG A 263 -4.15 -1.76 22.06
C ARG A 263 -3.66 -0.41 21.64
N PHE A 264 -4.59 0.45 21.29
CA PHE A 264 -4.31 1.82 20.90
C PHE A 264 -4.62 2.76 22.07
N GLY A 265 -3.59 3.21 22.78
CA GLY A 265 -3.76 4.22 23.83
C GLY A 265 -4.29 5.56 23.27
N PRO A 266 -4.80 6.48 24.13
CA PRO A 266 -5.43 7.72 23.67
C PRO A 266 -4.55 8.57 22.73
N SER A 267 -3.26 8.70 23.03
CA SER A 267 -2.31 9.45 22.19
C SER A 267 -2.13 8.81 20.82
N ARG A 268 -2.04 7.45 20.77
CA ARG A 268 -1.92 6.71 19.52
C ARG A 268 -3.20 6.85 18.67
N LEU A 269 -4.37 6.72 19.29
CA LEU A 269 -5.67 6.95 18.64
C LEU A 269 -5.79 8.38 18.09
N ALA A 270 -5.36 9.39 18.87
CA ALA A 270 -5.36 10.77 18.40
C ALA A 270 -4.44 10.97 17.19
N GLY A 271 -3.24 10.40 17.21
CA GLY A 271 -2.32 10.46 16.07
C GLY A 271 -2.88 9.75 14.83
N MET A 272 -3.46 8.56 15.00
CA MET A 272 -4.14 7.80 13.92
C MET A 272 -5.30 8.60 13.33
N ALA A 273 -6.14 9.20 14.18
CA ALA A 273 -7.26 10.05 13.76
C ALA A 273 -6.78 11.29 12.98
N LEU A 274 -5.70 11.93 13.41
CA LEU A 274 -5.11 13.07 12.69
C LEU A 274 -4.57 12.65 11.31
N VAL A 275 -3.88 11.50 11.20
CA VAL A 275 -3.43 10.98 9.89
C VAL A 275 -4.63 10.79 8.95
N LEU A 276 -5.67 10.11 9.42
CA LEU A 276 -6.86 9.83 8.62
C LEU A 276 -7.64 11.11 8.28
N LEU A 277 -7.77 12.04 9.23
CA LEU A 277 -8.40 13.35 8.99
C LEU A 277 -7.64 14.12 7.91
N GLY A 278 -6.32 14.19 7.99
CA GLY A 278 -5.49 14.82 6.96
C GLY A 278 -5.71 14.22 5.57
N LEU A 279 -5.79 12.90 5.49
CA LEU A 279 -6.09 12.18 4.23
C LEU A 279 -7.51 12.49 3.72
N VAL A 280 -8.51 12.50 4.59
CA VAL A 280 -9.88 12.89 4.23
C VAL A 280 -9.91 14.32 3.68
N VAL A 281 -9.21 15.25 4.33
CA VAL A 281 -9.10 16.64 3.86
C VAL A 281 -8.46 16.70 2.47
N ILE A 282 -7.45 15.88 2.18
CA ILE A 282 -6.80 15.81 0.86
C ILE A 282 -7.76 15.32 -0.21
N VAL A 283 -8.48 14.23 0.06
CA VAL A 283 -9.29 13.48 -0.92
C VAL A 283 -10.69 14.09 -1.12
N ALA A 284 -11.24 14.80 -0.12
CA ALA A 284 -12.57 15.37 -0.20
C ALA A 284 -12.72 16.29 -1.43
N PRO A 285 -13.85 16.27 -2.15
CA PRO A 285 -14.10 17.16 -3.30
C PRO A 285 -14.03 18.63 -2.87
N GLY A 286 -13.30 19.46 -3.62
CA GLY A 286 -13.32 20.92 -3.40
C GLY A 286 -14.67 21.51 -3.76
N ALA A 287 -15.15 22.50 -3.01
CA ALA A 287 -16.37 23.25 -3.34
C ALA A 287 -16.29 24.01 -4.68
N ALA A 288 -15.11 24.12 -5.30
CA ALA A 288 -14.84 24.89 -6.52
C ALA A 288 -14.73 24.04 -7.82
N GLY A 289 -15.11 22.77 -7.82
CA GLY A 289 -14.86 21.83 -8.92
C GLY A 289 -16.02 21.51 -9.85
N VAL A 290 -17.06 22.36 -9.95
CA VAL A 290 -18.02 22.29 -11.06
C VAL A 290 -17.56 23.25 -12.17
N THR A 291 -16.52 22.88 -12.88
CA THR A 291 -16.22 23.51 -14.16
C THR A 291 -17.34 23.15 -15.13
N ARG A 292 -18.19 24.15 -15.42
CA ARG A 292 -19.18 24.07 -16.51
C ARG A 292 -18.42 23.70 -17.79
N PRO A 293 -18.92 22.71 -18.58
CA PRO A 293 -18.35 22.45 -19.89
C PRO A 293 -18.38 23.74 -20.73
N PRO A 294 -17.37 23.97 -21.59
CA PRO A 294 -17.36 25.16 -22.47
C PRO A 294 -18.63 25.14 -23.31
N ARG A 295 -19.40 26.26 -23.26
CA ARG A 295 -20.55 26.48 -24.17
C ARG A 295 -20.00 26.37 -25.58
N ARG A 296 -20.45 25.38 -26.36
CA ARG A 296 -20.25 25.34 -27.79
C ARG A 296 -20.97 26.57 -28.37
N SER A 297 -20.21 27.54 -28.82
CA SER A 297 -20.73 28.60 -29.68
C SER A 297 -21.28 27.97 -30.96
N ARG A 298 -22.56 28.27 -31.28
CA ARG A 298 -23.18 27.95 -32.55
C ARG A 298 -22.62 28.84 -33.65
#